data_6ee09385fca9bc7fbf9420421da1c488
#
_entry.id   6ee09385fca9bc7fbf9420421da1c488
#
_cell.length_a   1.000
_cell.length_b   1.000
_cell.length_c   1.000
_cell.angle_alpha   90.00
_cell.angle_beta   90.00
_cell.angle_gamma   90.00
#
_symmetry.space_group_name_H-M   'P 1'
#
loop_
_entity.id
_entity.type
_entity.pdbx_description
1 polymer ?
#
loop_
_entity_poly.entity_id
_entity_poly.type
_entity_poly.pdbx_seq_one_letter_code
_entity_poly.pdbx_strand_id
1 'polypeptide(L)'
;MKMTKIVFRTVVLSMLLMGVFAQAQVTGTVTNKTTGKPAAGDAVVLVDVQADMGEVAKATTDAGGHYKLNKPGQSSYLVRATHQGATYYIGAPEGNGPGDIAVYDVAAKVDGVVIDEDVVGIVETVNGQLRIVERYSVRNSSMPPRTQWSPRSFEIVLPEEAVVDGASAQRPGRMLTTIKLDPNGSKGHYSFNFPIQPDDGAKSTLFQIEYMLPYSGGKFTFHPQVTLPARTVWVMMPKSMSFAAGAGSVFISSPQDPGFQTYVTKNAVPGKALEFTVSGTGAIPRDEQQAQGSQQSGSGQEAGGPGSQPGGGMANPINTPDPLTKYKWWILSVLVLLLAAVAAFMLRKPATGAASSTAVLNALKEEIFALESDKIDGKISPAEYTELKAALETVLKRALNRQGIGNRE
;
A
#
# COMPACT_ATOMS: atom_id res chain seq x y z
N MET A 1 -15.29 -65.73 9.89
CA MET A 1 -14.13 -64.94 10.37
C MET A 1 -13.48 -64.03 9.32
N LYS A 2 -13.79 -64.11 8.03
CA LYS A 2 -13.24 -63.17 7.00
C LYS A 2 -14.09 -61.91 6.77
N MET A 3 -15.41 -61.96 6.96
CA MET A 3 -16.30 -60.81 6.80
C MET A 3 -16.14 -59.75 7.88
N THR A 4 -15.87 -60.10 9.14
CA THR A 4 -15.69 -59.13 10.24
C THR A 4 -14.44 -58.27 10.09
N LYS A 5 -13.38 -58.79 9.44
CA LYS A 5 -12.14 -58.06 9.19
C LYS A 5 -12.28 -57.02 8.05
N ILE A 6 -13.18 -57.23 7.09
CA ILE A 6 -13.43 -56.30 5.99
C ILE A 6 -14.27 -55.12 6.47
N VAL A 7 -15.30 -55.36 7.28
CA VAL A 7 -16.14 -54.30 7.87
C VAL A 7 -15.33 -53.39 8.81
N PHE A 8 -14.42 -53.97 9.61
CA PHE A 8 -13.56 -53.22 10.51
C PHE A 8 -12.53 -52.32 9.75
N ARG A 9 -12.00 -52.82 8.62
CA ARG A 9 -11.09 -52.04 7.76
C ARG A 9 -11.77 -50.86 7.05
N THR A 10 -13.03 -51.04 6.59
CA THR A 10 -13.82 -49.98 5.96
C THR A 10 -14.26 -48.91 6.97
N VAL A 11 -14.58 -49.27 8.21
CA VAL A 11 -14.94 -48.31 9.26
C VAL A 11 -13.74 -47.48 9.71
N VAL A 12 -12.57 -48.13 9.84
CA VAL A 12 -11.32 -47.40 10.18
C VAL A 12 -10.85 -46.47 9.05
N LEU A 13 -11.04 -46.87 7.79
CA LEU A 13 -10.67 -46.04 6.64
C LEU A 13 -11.64 -44.86 6.45
N SER A 14 -12.93 -44.98 6.82
CA SER A 14 -13.87 -43.87 6.79
C SER A 14 -13.69 -42.90 7.97
N MET A 15 -13.14 -43.33 9.09
CA MET A 15 -12.80 -42.47 10.23
C MET A 15 -11.55 -41.61 10.00
N LEU A 16 -10.62 -42.06 9.12
CA LEU A 16 -9.43 -41.32 8.74
C LEU A 16 -9.69 -40.21 7.68
N LEU A 17 -10.87 -40.19 7.06
CA LEU A 17 -11.26 -39.18 6.06
C LEU A 17 -12.04 -37.98 6.63
N MET A 18 -12.30 -37.92 7.93
CA MET A 18 -12.70 -36.68 8.59
C MET A 18 -11.47 -35.79 8.75
N GLY A 19 -10.94 -35.32 7.62
CA GLY A 19 -9.97 -34.26 7.58
C GLY A 19 -10.54 -33.07 8.32
N VAL A 20 -9.98 -32.75 9.46
CA VAL A 20 -10.21 -31.48 10.14
C VAL A 20 -9.79 -30.41 9.13
N PHE A 21 -10.77 -29.78 8.49
CA PHE A 21 -10.52 -28.53 7.77
C PHE A 21 -10.03 -27.52 8.82
N ALA A 22 -8.73 -27.45 9.01
CA ALA A 22 -8.11 -26.40 9.79
C ALA A 22 -8.43 -25.09 9.08
N GLN A 23 -9.50 -24.41 9.50
CA GLN A 23 -9.78 -23.07 9.01
C GLN A 23 -8.62 -22.19 9.42
N ALA A 24 -8.02 -21.52 8.44
CA ALA A 24 -6.98 -20.55 8.72
C ALA A 24 -7.53 -19.49 9.68
N GLN A 25 -6.78 -19.18 10.70
CA GLN A 25 -7.18 -18.23 11.74
C GLN A 25 -6.17 -17.11 11.85
N VAL A 26 -6.66 -15.91 12.09
CA VAL A 26 -5.85 -14.77 12.47
C VAL A 26 -6.00 -14.58 13.98
N THR A 27 -4.91 -14.66 14.69
CA THR A 27 -4.83 -14.42 16.14
C THR A 27 -3.84 -13.31 16.41
N GLY A 28 -4.02 -12.57 17.49
CA GLY A 28 -3.10 -11.50 17.87
C GLY A 28 -3.53 -10.82 19.15
N THR A 29 -2.78 -9.79 19.53
CA THR A 29 -3.02 -9.00 20.73
C THR A 29 -3.22 -7.54 20.34
N VAL A 30 -4.25 -6.89 20.89
CA VAL A 30 -4.42 -5.45 20.80
C VAL A 30 -3.82 -4.81 22.05
N THR A 31 -2.81 -3.95 21.84
CA THR A 31 -2.10 -3.27 22.93
C THR A 31 -2.34 -1.77 22.85
N ASN A 32 -2.83 -1.16 23.92
CA ASN A 32 -2.93 0.29 24.05
C ASN A 32 -1.55 0.88 24.36
N LYS A 33 -0.92 1.53 23.38
CA LYS A 33 0.40 2.13 23.51
C LYS A 33 0.44 3.42 24.33
N THR A 34 -0.69 4.05 24.57
CA THR A 34 -0.77 5.21 25.48
C THR A 34 -0.51 4.77 26.92
N THR A 35 -1.07 3.63 27.32
CA THR A 35 -1.02 3.12 28.69
C THR A 35 -0.02 1.98 28.88
N GLY A 36 0.45 1.36 27.80
CA GLY A 36 1.28 0.16 27.81
C GLY A 36 0.52 -1.12 28.21
N LYS A 37 -0.81 -1.07 28.31
CA LYS A 37 -1.66 -2.18 28.77
C LYS A 37 -2.38 -2.87 27.61
N PRO A 38 -2.84 -4.13 27.79
CA PRO A 38 -3.77 -4.75 26.85
C PRO A 38 -5.04 -3.90 26.67
N ALA A 39 -5.52 -3.80 25.43
CA ALA A 39 -6.77 -3.13 25.11
C ALA A 39 -7.92 -4.15 25.11
N ALA A 40 -8.54 -4.31 26.29
CA ALA A 40 -9.67 -5.22 26.49
C ALA A 40 -10.98 -4.61 26.01
N GLY A 41 -11.86 -5.42 25.43
CA GLY A 41 -13.20 -5.00 24.99
C GLY A 41 -13.24 -4.30 23.64
N ASP A 42 -12.12 -4.20 22.93
CA ASP A 42 -12.07 -3.59 21.60
C ASP A 42 -12.67 -4.53 20.54
N ALA A 43 -13.43 -3.96 19.63
CA ALA A 43 -13.94 -4.68 18.47
C ALA A 43 -12.82 -4.90 17.44
N VAL A 44 -12.63 -6.16 17.01
CA VAL A 44 -11.67 -6.53 15.96
C VAL A 44 -12.42 -7.21 14.83
N VAL A 45 -12.18 -6.76 13.61
CA VAL A 45 -12.90 -7.20 12.41
C VAL A 45 -11.91 -7.60 11.34
N LEU A 46 -12.15 -8.73 10.68
CA LEU A 46 -11.46 -9.12 9.47
C LEU A 46 -12.20 -8.54 8.27
N VAL A 47 -11.50 -7.83 7.42
CA VAL A 47 -12.03 -7.10 6.26
C VAL A 47 -11.43 -7.68 4.98
N ASP A 48 -12.27 -8.04 4.02
CA ASP A 48 -11.81 -8.51 2.70
C ASP A 48 -11.56 -7.32 1.77
N VAL A 49 -10.30 -7.17 1.35
CA VAL A 49 -9.90 -6.06 0.46
C VAL A 49 -10.48 -6.21 -0.94
N GLN A 50 -10.69 -7.45 -1.40
CA GLN A 50 -11.19 -7.74 -2.74
C GLN A 50 -12.71 -7.68 -2.82
N ALA A 51 -13.41 -7.78 -1.68
CA ALA A 51 -14.85 -7.70 -1.57
C ALA A 51 -15.31 -6.34 -1.03
N ASP A 52 -14.84 -5.27 -1.64
CA ASP A 52 -15.20 -3.87 -1.34
C ASP A 52 -15.08 -3.54 0.17
N MET A 53 -14.00 -3.99 0.81
CA MET A 53 -13.76 -3.80 2.24
C MET A 53 -14.85 -4.41 3.15
N GLY A 54 -15.52 -5.46 2.66
CA GLY A 54 -16.58 -6.16 3.38
C GLY A 54 -16.09 -6.85 4.65
N GLU A 55 -16.89 -6.79 5.73
CA GLU A 55 -16.59 -7.47 7.00
C GLU A 55 -16.90 -8.97 6.88
N VAL A 56 -15.89 -9.83 7.10
CA VAL A 56 -16.03 -11.30 6.95
C VAL A 56 -15.96 -12.07 8.28
N ALA A 57 -15.35 -11.50 9.30
CA ALA A 57 -15.31 -12.07 10.64
C ALA A 57 -15.18 -10.96 11.69
N LYS A 58 -15.70 -11.20 12.91
CA LYS A 58 -15.68 -10.24 14.00
C LYS A 58 -15.38 -10.93 15.32
N ALA A 59 -14.60 -10.28 16.17
CA ALA A 59 -14.30 -10.68 17.53
C ALA A 59 -14.24 -9.46 18.48
N THR A 60 -14.22 -9.71 19.78
CA THR A 60 -13.92 -8.70 20.80
C THR A 60 -12.70 -9.18 21.57
N THR A 61 -11.79 -8.27 21.91
CA THR A 61 -10.60 -8.60 22.68
C THR A 61 -10.95 -9.02 24.11
N ASP A 62 -10.26 -10.03 24.62
CA ASP A 62 -10.37 -10.48 26.01
C ASP A 62 -9.65 -9.53 27.00
N ALA A 63 -9.62 -9.90 28.29
CA ALA A 63 -8.93 -9.12 29.32
C ALA A 63 -7.42 -8.97 29.09
N GLY A 64 -6.80 -9.89 28.34
CA GLY A 64 -5.42 -9.84 27.92
C GLY A 64 -5.20 -9.11 26.59
N GLY A 65 -6.26 -8.58 25.97
CA GLY A 65 -6.22 -7.95 24.66
C GLY A 65 -6.16 -8.95 23.50
N HIS A 66 -6.31 -10.26 23.75
CA HIS A 66 -6.21 -11.26 22.68
C HIS A 66 -7.49 -11.34 21.87
N TYR A 67 -7.35 -11.60 20.59
CA TYR A 67 -8.45 -11.85 19.67
C TYR A 67 -8.17 -13.04 18.73
N LYS A 68 -9.24 -13.58 18.16
CA LYS A 68 -9.20 -14.68 17.22
C LYS A 68 -10.28 -14.52 16.16
N LEU A 69 -9.90 -14.54 14.89
CA LEU A 69 -10.78 -14.40 13.74
C LEU A 69 -10.61 -15.60 12.81
N ASN A 70 -11.71 -16.14 12.31
CA ASN A 70 -11.68 -17.18 11.30
C ASN A 70 -11.50 -16.54 9.92
N LYS A 71 -10.55 -17.04 9.14
CA LYS A 71 -10.24 -16.58 7.78
C LYS A 71 -11.02 -17.46 6.80
N PRO A 72 -12.05 -16.95 6.10
CA PRO A 72 -12.98 -17.80 5.33
C PRO A 72 -12.41 -18.29 3.99
N GLY A 73 -11.24 -17.90 3.57
CA GLY A 73 -10.66 -18.26 2.29
C GLY A 73 -9.28 -17.73 2.06
N GLN A 74 -8.84 -17.79 0.80
CA GLN A 74 -7.54 -17.25 0.37
C GLN A 74 -7.76 -15.91 -0.34
N SER A 75 -8.08 -14.86 0.39
CA SER A 75 -8.19 -13.50 -0.09
C SER A 75 -7.18 -12.62 0.65
N SER A 76 -6.97 -11.40 0.17
CA SER A 76 -6.20 -10.40 0.88
C SER A 76 -7.07 -9.75 1.94
N TYR A 77 -6.71 -9.94 3.20
CA TYR A 77 -7.47 -9.42 4.34
C TYR A 77 -6.70 -8.35 5.09
N LEU A 78 -7.46 -7.42 5.67
CA LEU A 78 -7.00 -6.50 6.71
C LEU A 78 -7.66 -6.85 8.04
N VAL A 79 -6.95 -6.68 9.13
CA VAL A 79 -7.53 -6.69 10.47
C VAL A 79 -7.71 -5.25 10.92
N ARG A 80 -8.93 -4.91 11.29
CA ARG A 80 -9.33 -3.60 11.81
C ARG A 80 -9.67 -3.72 13.29
N ALA A 81 -8.93 -3.04 14.15
CA ALA A 81 -9.32 -2.83 15.54
C ALA A 81 -9.96 -1.46 15.71
N THR A 82 -10.99 -1.37 16.59
CA THR A 82 -11.63 -0.10 16.93
C THR A 82 -11.43 0.15 18.42
N HIS A 83 -10.70 1.21 18.77
CA HIS A 83 -10.41 1.62 20.13
C HIS A 83 -10.92 3.04 20.36
N GLN A 84 -11.80 3.24 21.34
CA GLN A 84 -12.43 4.54 21.65
C GLN A 84 -12.97 5.24 20.38
N GLY A 85 -13.52 4.47 19.43
CA GLY A 85 -14.06 4.94 18.16
C GLY A 85 -13.06 5.10 17.02
N ALA A 86 -11.77 5.28 17.28
CA ALA A 86 -10.74 5.33 16.24
C ALA A 86 -10.41 3.93 15.71
N THR A 87 -10.11 3.84 14.40
CA THR A 87 -9.83 2.58 13.73
C THR A 87 -8.34 2.43 13.38
N TYR A 88 -7.81 1.24 13.64
CA TYR A 88 -6.42 0.85 13.39
C TYR A 88 -6.40 -0.38 12.51
N TYR A 89 -5.48 -0.44 11.55
CA TYR A 89 -5.44 -1.51 10.56
C TYR A 89 -4.05 -2.13 10.49
N ILE A 90 -4.02 -3.43 10.30
CA ILE A 90 -2.83 -4.17 9.86
C ILE A 90 -3.20 -5.07 8.68
N GLY A 91 -2.22 -5.47 7.86
CA GLY A 91 -2.41 -6.60 6.94
C GLY A 91 -2.66 -7.86 7.76
N ALA A 92 -3.63 -8.68 7.39
CA ALA A 92 -3.77 -9.99 8.04
C ALA A 92 -2.51 -10.82 7.73
N PRO A 93 -1.87 -11.41 8.75
CA PRO A 93 -0.65 -12.20 8.53
C PRO A 93 -0.93 -13.40 7.64
N GLU A 94 0.08 -13.76 6.83
CA GLU A 94 0.06 -15.00 6.09
C GLU A 94 0.30 -16.18 7.05
N GLY A 95 -0.45 -17.25 6.85
CA GLY A 95 -0.40 -18.41 7.74
C GLY A 95 -0.93 -18.12 9.16
N ASN A 96 -0.23 -18.62 10.18
CA ASN A 96 -0.60 -18.49 11.60
C ASN A 96 0.27 -17.45 12.34
N GLY A 97 0.82 -16.47 11.62
CA GLY A 97 1.60 -15.40 12.24
C GLY A 97 0.76 -14.53 13.18
N PRO A 98 1.39 -13.84 14.16
CA PRO A 98 0.68 -12.94 15.07
C PRO A 98 0.20 -11.69 14.32
N GLY A 99 -1.06 -11.35 14.54
CA GLY A 99 -1.69 -10.12 14.05
C GLY A 99 -1.75 -9.05 15.14
N ASP A 100 -0.62 -8.68 15.74
CA ASP A 100 -0.61 -7.72 16.84
C ASP A 100 -0.91 -6.30 16.37
N ILE A 101 -1.78 -5.61 17.09
CA ILE A 101 -2.26 -4.26 16.74
C ILE A 101 -1.95 -3.29 17.88
N ALA A 102 -1.28 -2.19 17.53
CA ALA A 102 -1.13 -1.05 18.43
C ALA A 102 -2.34 -0.12 18.29
N VAL A 103 -2.95 0.24 19.40
CA VAL A 103 -4.01 1.27 19.50
C VAL A 103 -3.57 2.35 20.48
N TYR A 104 -4.24 3.49 20.45
CA TYR A 104 -3.90 4.64 21.27
C TYR A 104 -5.16 5.27 21.83
N ASP A 105 -5.11 5.78 23.06
CA ASP A 105 -6.19 6.59 23.61
C ASP A 105 -6.53 7.76 22.71
N VAL A 106 -7.80 8.09 22.61
CA VAL A 106 -8.31 9.14 21.74
C VAL A 106 -8.57 10.43 22.51
N ALA A 107 -8.18 11.56 21.93
CA ALA A 107 -8.54 12.88 22.42
C ALA A 107 -8.93 13.79 21.26
N ALA A 108 -9.83 14.73 21.50
CA ALA A 108 -10.29 15.67 20.49
C ALA A 108 -9.15 16.61 20.02
N LYS A 109 -8.23 16.93 20.93
CA LYS A 109 -7.02 17.72 20.67
C LYS A 109 -5.86 17.15 21.47
N VAL A 110 -4.70 17.10 20.86
CA VAL A 110 -3.50 16.49 21.42
C VAL A 110 -2.31 17.47 21.23
N ASP A 111 -1.54 17.66 22.29
CA ASP A 111 -0.30 18.44 22.22
C ASP A 111 0.76 17.69 21.42
N GLY A 112 1.58 18.42 20.65
CA GLY A 112 2.60 17.84 19.79
C GLY A 112 2.10 17.46 18.38
N VAL A 113 0.89 17.89 18.02
CA VAL A 113 0.39 17.80 16.64
C VAL A 113 0.76 19.08 15.90
N VAL A 114 1.56 18.95 14.85
CA VAL A 114 2.08 20.06 14.04
C VAL A 114 2.13 19.66 12.59
N ILE A 115 2.17 20.64 11.67
CA ILE A 115 2.51 20.40 10.27
C ILE A 115 4.03 20.33 10.19
N ASP A 116 4.60 19.14 10.01
CA ASP A 116 6.04 18.92 10.15
C ASP A 116 6.83 19.34 8.93
N GLU A 117 6.45 18.83 7.79
CA GLU A 117 7.02 19.20 6.51
C GLU A 117 5.89 19.46 5.54
N ASP A 118 5.93 20.63 4.90
CA ASP A 118 5.25 20.90 3.66
C ASP A 118 3.72 21.04 3.73
N VAL A 119 3.28 22.27 3.90
CA VAL A 119 2.16 22.67 3.08
C VAL A 119 2.73 22.78 1.65
N VAL A 120 2.58 21.76 0.83
CA VAL A 120 2.96 21.83 -0.58
C VAL A 120 1.75 22.31 -1.37
N GLY A 121 1.74 23.58 -1.74
CA GLY A 121 0.77 24.13 -2.69
C GLY A 121 1.32 23.98 -4.11
N ILE A 122 0.74 23.08 -4.90
CA ILE A 122 0.99 23.03 -6.34
C ILE A 122 -0.01 23.95 -7.01
N VAL A 123 0.48 24.98 -7.73
CA VAL A 123 -0.34 25.96 -8.43
C VAL A 123 -0.07 25.89 -9.92
N GLU A 124 -1.08 25.62 -10.70
CA GLU A 124 -0.99 25.55 -12.17
C GLU A 124 -2.27 26.07 -12.82
N THR A 125 -2.24 26.32 -14.13
CA THR A 125 -3.43 26.72 -14.87
C THR A 125 -3.99 25.57 -15.69
N VAL A 126 -5.30 25.36 -15.58
CA VAL A 126 -6.05 24.37 -16.34
C VAL A 126 -7.35 25.03 -16.85
N ASN A 127 -7.57 25.01 -18.15
CA ASN A 127 -8.80 25.56 -18.79
C ASN A 127 -9.13 27.00 -18.36
N GLY A 128 -8.12 27.86 -18.17
CA GLY A 128 -8.31 29.25 -17.76
C GLY A 128 -8.64 29.47 -16.28
N GLN A 129 -8.55 28.44 -15.46
CA GLN A 129 -8.66 28.51 -14.01
C GLN A 129 -7.33 28.12 -13.35
N LEU A 130 -7.12 28.53 -12.10
CA LEU A 130 -6.05 27.97 -11.28
C LEU A 130 -6.52 26.65 -10.67
N ARG A 131 -5.73 25.62 -10.85
CA ARG A 131 -5.84 24.35 -10.15
C ARG A 131 -4.80 24.33 -9.03
N ILE A 132 -5.26 24.08 -7.82
CA ILE A 132 -4.42 24.02 -6.65
C ILE A 132 -4.53 22.63 -6.01
N VAL A 133 -3.39 22.05 -5.68
CA VAL A 133 -3.31 20.82 -4.86
C VAL A 133 -2.49 21.15 -3.63
N GLU A 134 -3.12 21.13 -2.47
CA GLU A 134 -2.43 21.33 -1.20
C GLU A 134 -2.27 19.99 -0.47
N ARG A 135 -1.07 19.77 0.06
CA ARG A 135 -0.71 18.58 0.83
C ARG A 135 -0.16 19.02 2.18
N TYR A 136 -0.65 18.36 3.22
CA TYR A 136 -0.28 18.63 4.61
C TYR A 136 0.24 17.36 5.27
N SER A 137 1.52 17.34 5.61
CA SER A 137 2.11 16.29 6.43
C SER A 137 1.95 16.67 7.91
N VAL A 138 0.99 16.03 8.58
CA VAL A 138 0.66 16.33 9.97
C VAL A 138 1.30 15.29 10.88
N ARG A 139 2.32 15.72 11.62
CA ARG A 139 3.03 14.93 12.62
C ARG A 139 2.25 14.90 13.93
N ASN A 140 2.23 13.73 14.57
CA ASN A 140 1.73 13.56 15.92
C ASN A 140 2.83 12.91 16.78
N SER A 141 3.59 13.75 17.47
CA SER A 141 4.66 13.36 18.38
C SER A 141 4.27 13.47 19.86
N SER A 142 2.98 13.26 20.16
CA SER A 142 2.46 13.36 21.52
C SER A 142 3.10 12.38 22.50
N MET A 143 3.30 12.83 23.74
CA MET A 143 3.85 12.05 24.85
C MET A 143 2.95 12.19 26.10
N PRO A 144 2.29 11.11 26.58
CA PRO A 144 2.22 9.78 25.97
C PRO A 144 1.53 9.80 24.59
N PRO A 145 1.80 8.81 23.70
CA PRO A 145 1.26 8.82 22.37
C PRO A 145 -0.26 8.67 22.39
N ARG A 146 -0.98 9.56 21.70
CA ARG A 146 -2.45 9.60 21.61
C ARG A 146 -2.91 9.88 20.20
N THR A 147 -4.03 9.33 19.80
CA THR A 147 -4.69 9.69 18.55
C THR A 147 -5.53 10.94 18.72
N GLN A 148 -5.28 11.98 17.92
CA GLN A 148 -6.20 13.10 17.82
C GLN A 148 -7.34 12.73 16.87
N TRP A 149 -8.56 12.72 17.37
CA TRP A 149 -9.73 12.47 16.54
C TRP A 149 -10.98 13.14 17.09
N SER A 150 -11.63 13.87 16.20
CA SER A 150 -12.92 14.53 16.39
C SER A 150 -13.50 14.84 15.00
N PRO A 151 -14.73 15.32 14.88
CA PRO A 151 -15.25 15.87 13.61
C PRO A 151 -14.37 16.97 13.01
N ARG A 152 -13.51 17.59 13.82
CA ARG A 152 -12.56 18.65 13.44
C ARG A 152 -11.12 18.26 13.79
N SER A 153 -10.70 17.09 13.35
CA SER A 153 -9.34 16.61 13.66
C SER A 153 -8.27 17.47 13.04
N PHE A 154 -8.48 17.93 11.80
CA PHE A 154 -7.62 18.88 11.12
C PHE A 154 -8.49 19.89 10.37
N GLU A 155 -8.16 21.16 10.50
CA GLU A 155 -8.92 22.27 9.91
C GLU A 155 -8.04 23.00 8.88
N ILE A 156 -8.66 23.44 7.81
CA ILE A 156 -8.02 24.24 6.74
C ILE A 156 -8.86 25.44 6.36
N VAL A 157 -8.21 26.43 5.82
CA VAL A 157 -8.86 27.64 5.29
C VAL A 157 -8.45 27.83 3.83
N LEU A 158 -9.41 27.80 2.94
CA LEU A 158 -9.24 28.01 1.51
C LEU A 158 -9.75 29.41 1.12
N PRO A 159 -9.33 29.97 -0.03
CA PRO A 159 -9.97 31.14 -0.60
C PRO A 159 -11.49 30.95 -0.72
N GLU A 160 -12.25 32.02 -0.48
CA GLU A 160 -13.73 31.93 -0.50
C GLU A 160 -14.30 31.52 -1.87
N GLU A 161 -13.56 31.82 -2.94
CA GLU A 161 -13.91 31.47 -4.32
C GLU A 161 -13.55 30.03 -4.69
N ALA A 162 -12.90 29.30 -3.80
CA ALA A 162 -12.45 27.93 -4.07
C ALA A 162 -13.63 27.00 -4.30
N VAL A 163 -13.54 26.25 -5.40
CA VAL A 163 -14.43 25.13 -5.70
C VAL A 163 -13.64 23.84 -5.44
N VAL A 164 -14.00 23.12 -4.37
CA VAL A 164 -13.33 21.88 -3.97
C VAL A 164 -13.68 20.80 -4.99
N ASP A 165 -12.64 20.18 -5.56
CA ASP A 165 -12.76 19.07 -6.50
C ASP A 165 -12.59 17.70 -5.80
N GLY A 166 -11.72 17.62 -4.81
CA GLY A 166 -11.53 16.40 -4.04
C GLY A 166 -10.70 16.58 -2.78
N ALA A 167 -10.88 15.65 -1.85
CA ALA A 167 -10.08 15.56 -0.63
C ALA A 167 -9.69 14.11 -0.32
N SER A 168 -8.52 13.93 0.23
CA SER A 168 -7.97 12.62 0.59
C SER A 168 -7.18 12.71 1.90
N ALA A 169 -7.10 11.58 2.60
CA ALA A 169 -6.22 11.45 3.76
C ALA A 169 -5.52 10.10 3.77
N GLN A 170 -4.38 10.05 4.44
CA GLN A 170 -3.54 8.86 4.55
C GLN A 170 -3.05 8.71 5.99
N ARG A 171 -3.28 7.55 6.60
CA ARG A 171 -2.65 7.21 7.89
C ARG A 171 -1.16 6.94 7.70
N PRO A 172 -0.35 7.05 8.75
CA PRO A 172 1.08 6.71 8.67
C PRO A 172 1.32 5.36 8.01
N GLY A 173 2.10 5.34 6.93
CA GLY A 173 2.45 4.11 6.20
C GLY A 173 1.32 3.38 5.47
N ARG A 174 0.15 4.01 5.27
CA ARG A 174 -1.00 3.43 4.57
C ARG A 174 -1.26 4.09 3.21
N MET A 175 -2.24 3.60 2.48
CA MET A 175 -2.63 4.18 1.20
C MET A 175 -3.46 5.46 1.40
N LEU A 176 -3.37 6.36 0.42
CA LEU A 176 -4.23 7.53 0.32
C LEU A 176 -5.68 7.09 0.07
N THR A 177 -6.61 7.64 0.83
CA THR A 177 -8.03 7.31 0.75
C THR A 177 -8.82 8.59 0.52
N THR A 178 -9.73 8.58 -0.46
CA THR A 178 -10.67 9.69 -0.67
C THR A 178 -11.57 9.83 0.54
N ILE A 179 -11.75 11.05 1.00
CA ILE A 179 -12.61 11.38 2.15
C ILE A 179 -13.48 12.58 1.83
N LYS A 180 -14.59 12.68 2.54
CA LYS A 180 -15.42 13.88 2.50
C LYS A 180 -14.78 14.98 3.33
N LEU A 181 -14.78 16.19 2.79
CA LEU A 181 -14.40 17.40 3.51
C LEU A 181 -15.67 18.06 4.05
N ASP A 182 -15.69 18.35 5.34
CA ASP A 182 -16.87 18.95 6.00
C ASP A 182 -16.71 20.47 6.11
N PRO A 183 -17.69 21.27 5.64
CA PRO A 183 -17.71 22.71 5.89
C PRO A 183 -17.70 23.00 7.40
N ASN A 184 -16.93 24.00 7.83
CA ASN A 184 -16.73 24.33 9.23
C ASN A 184 -16.96 25.82 9.52
N GLY A 185 -18.22 26.22 9.64
CA GLY A 185 -18.60 27.59 9.94
C GLY A 185 -18.62 28.50 8.73
N SER A 186 -17.67 29.45 8.63
CA SER A 186 -17.60 30.43 7.56
C SER A 186 -17.20 29.83 6.22
N LYS A 187 -17.53 30.52 5.12
CA LYS A 187 -17.13 30.15 3.78
C LYS A 187 -15.60 30.04 3.69
N GLY A 188 -15.11 29.03 2.99
CA GLY A 188 -13.69 28.73 2.88
C GLY A 188 -13.12 27.90 4.05
N HIS A 189 -13.83 27.78 5.17
CA HIS A 189 -13.40 26.95 6.30
C HIS A 189 -13.89 25.51 6.17
N TYR A 190 -12.97 24.57 6.30
CA TYR A 190 -13.26 23.13 6.20
C TYR A 190 -12.55 22.34 7.26
N SER A 191 -13.06 21.15 7.55
CA SER A 191 -12.45 20.20 8.48
C SER A 191 -12.40 18.79 7.91
N PHE A 192 -11.34 18.08 8.29
CA PHE A 192 -11.17 16.66 8.05
C PHE A 192 -11.59 15.87 9.29
N ASN A 193 -12.62 15.05 9.14
CA ASN A 193 -12.98 14.04 10.13
C ASN A 193 -12.15 12.77 9.89
N PHE A 194 -10.87 12.83 10.25
CA PHE A 194 -9.93 11.72 10.02
C PHE A 194 -8.93 11.66 11.19
N PRO A 195 -8.65 10.45 11.75
CA PRO A 195 -7.78 10.33 12.91
C PRO A 195 -6.32 10.66 12.56
N ILE A 196 -5.71 11.54 13.34
CA ILE A 196 -4.27 11.83 13.30
C ILE A 196 -3.62 10.91 14.33
N GLN A 197 -3.14 9.78 13.85
CA GLN A 197 -2.47 8.77 14.68
C GLN A 197 -1.05 9.21 15.01
N PRO A 198 -0.46 8.71 16.12
CA PRO A 198 0.96 8.88 16.38
C PRO A 198 1.80 8.42 15.19
N ASP A 199 2.90 9.11 14.94
CA ASP A 199 3.80 8.81 13.83
C ASP A 199 4.34 7.37 13.91
N ASP A 200 4.47 6.75 12.73
CA ASP A 200 5.14 5.46 12.57
C ASP A 200 6.53 5.70 11.95
N GLY A 201 7.52 5.89 12.81
CA GLY A 201 8.86 6.28 12.40
C GLY A 201 8.87 7.65 11.73
N ALA A 202 9.29 7.71 10.45
CA ALA A 202 9.31 8.94 9.66
C ALA A 202 7.98 9.25 8.95
N LYS A 203 6.94 8.43 9.17
CA LYS A 203 5.68 8.54 8.44
C LYS A 203 4.63 9.25 9.30
N SER A 204 4.07 10.33 8.76
CA SER A 204 3.02 11.14 9.37
C SER A 204 1.66 10.92 8.72
N THR A 205 0.60 11.47 9.31
CA THR A 205 -0.70 11.55 8.66
C THR A 205 -0.64 12.58 7.54
N LEU A 206 -1.04 12.20 6.33
CA LEU A 206 -1.09 13.10 5.18
C LEU A 206 -2.54 13.49 4.89
N PHE A 207 -2.78 14.78 4.66
CA PHE A 207 -4.01 15.31 4.10
C PHE A 207 -3.72 15.94 2.74
N GLN A 208 -4.63 15.78 1.80
CA GLN A 208 -4.54 16.40 0.49
C GLN A 208 -5.90 16.96 0.11
N ILE A 209 -5.90 18.15 -0.48
CA ILE A 209 -7.07 18.77 -1.06
C ILE A 209 -6.75 19.29 -2.44
N GLU A 210 -7.70 19.17 -3.34
CA GLU A 210 -7.66 19.73 -4.68
C GLU A 210 -8.84 20.68 -4.87
N TYR A 211 -8.57 21.87 -5.41
CA TYR A 211 -9.59 22.85 -5.67
C TYR A 211 -9.23 23.75 -6.86
N MET A 212 -10.25 24.35 -7.42
CA MET A 212 -10.17 25.29 -8.54
C MET A 212 -10.49 26.70 -8.07
N LEU A 213 -9.78 27.70 -8.63
CA LEU A 213 -10.05 29.11 -8.43
C LEU A 213 -10.30 29.82 -9.76
N PRO A 214 -11.21 30.82 -9.80
CA PRO A 214 -11.33 31.70 -10.94
C PRO A 214 -10.02 32.43 -11.23
N TYR A 215 -9.60 32.46 -12.49
CA TYR A 215 -8.34 33.10 -12.89
C TYR A 215 -8.57 34.10 -14.03
N SER A 216 -9.40 35.11 -13.78
CA SER A 216 -9.64 36.21 -14.70
C SER A 216 -8.53 37.25 -14.59
N GLY A 217 -7.91 37.65 -15.72
CA GLY A 217 -6.85 38.64 -15.73
C GLY A 217 -5.44 38.11 -15.51
N GLY A 218 -5.23 36.79 -15.43
CA GLY A 218 -3.91 36.15 -15.39
C GLY A 218 -3.08 36.48 -14.15
N LYS A 219 -3.75 36.84 -13.03
CA LYS A 219 -3.11 37.14 -11.74
C LYS A 219 -4.05 36.76 -10.59
N PHE A 220 -3.50 36.16 -9.54
CA PHE A 220 -4.23 35.84 -8.30
C PHE A 220 -3.33 36.05 -7.07
N THR A 221 -3.88 36.68 -6.02
CA THR A 221 -3.18 36.87 -4.75
C THR A 221 -3.73 35.91 -3.70
N PHE A 222 -2.86 35.11 -3.18
CA PHE A 222 -3.15 34.14 -2.11
C PHE A 222 -2.92 34.75 -0.74
N HIS A 223 -3.79 34.41 0.21
CA HIS A 223 -3.62 34.72 1.63
C HIS A 223 -3.74 33.43 2.45
N PRO A 224 -2.78 32.49 2.32
CA PRO A 224 -2.85 31.20 3.00
C PRO A 224 -2.80 31.37 4.53
N GLN A 225 -3.63 30.59 5.20
CA GLN A 225 -3.71 30.55 6.64
C GLN A 225 -3.37 29.12 7.12
N VAL A 226 -2.37 29.03 7.96
CA VAL A 226 -2.07 27.74 8.65
C VAL A 226 -2.87 27.67 9.95
N THR A 227 -3.53 26.54 10.18
CA THR A 227 -4.32 26.29 11.40
C THR A 227 -3.52 25.62 12.51
N LEU A 228 -2.37 25.04 12.14
CA LEU A 228 -1.35 24.49 13.05
C LEU A 228 0.01 25.12 12.71
N PRO A 229 0.96 25.16 13.66
CA PRO A 229 2.33 25.56 13.34
C PRO A 229 2.88 24.68 12.21
N ALA A 230 3.45 25.30 11.19
CA ALA A 230 4.05 24.61 10.05
C ALA A 230 5.53 24.97 9.96
N ARG A 231 6.40 23.95 9.92
CA ARG A 231 7.84 24.14 9.80
C ARG A 231 8.20 24.79 8.48
N THR A 232 7.55 24.35 7.42
CA THR A 232 7.82 24.79 6.05
C THR A 232 6.53 24.88 5.27
N VAL A 233 6.39 25.93 4.46
CA VAL A 233 5.32 26.07 3.45
C VAL A 233 5.98 26.20 2.09
N TRP A 234 5.67 25.30 1.18
CA TRP A 234 6.20 25.25 -0.17
C TRP A 234 5.13 25.69 -1.16
N VAL A 235 5.51 26.50 -2.14
CA VAL A 235 4.68 26.82 -3.30
C VAL A 235 5.43 26.37 -4.54
N MET A 236 4.84 25.44 -5.27
CA MET A 236 5.40 24.86 -6.49
C MET A 236 4.54 25.30 -7.69
N MET A 237 5.18 25.75 -8.75
CA MET A 237 4.49 26.19 -9.95
C MET A 237 5.33 25.99 -11.22
N PRO A 238 4.71 26.00 -12.41
CA PRO A 238 5.43 25.96 -13.68
C PRO A 238 6.39 27.15 -13.83
N LYS A 239 7.52 26.94 -14.50
CA LYS A 239 8.50 28.03 -14.79
C LYS A 239 7.94 29.14 -15.67
N SER A 240 6.88 28.88 -16.42
CA SER A 240 6.20 29.87 -17.26
C SER A 240 5.31 30.84 -16.47
N MET A 241 5.05 30.54 -15.19
CA MET A 241 4.33 31.44 -14.27
C MET A 241 5.33 32.30 -13.48
N SER A 242 4.86 33.40 -12.95
CA SER A 242 5.65 34.31 -12.11
C SER A 242 5.13 34.34 -10.68
N PHE A 243 6.04 34.44 -9.71
CA PHE A 243 5.77 34.51 -8.27
C PHE A 243 6.24 35.86 -7.71
N ALA A 244 5.42 36.46 -6.86
CA ALA A 244 5.81 37.62 -6.08
C ALA A 244 5.34 37.45 -4.62
N ALA A 245 6.27 37.51 -3.67
CA ALA A 245 5.92 37.53 -2.25
C ALA A 245 5.18 38.83 -1.90
N GLY A 246 4.16 38.74 -1.06
CA GLY A 246 3.45 39.89 -0.53
C GLY A 246 4.25 40.62 0.57
N ALA A 247 3.78 41.79 0.94
CA ALA A 247 4.42 42.61 1.97
C ALA A 247 4.49 41.87 3.32
N GLY A 248 5.69 41.74 3.90
CA GLY A 248 5.92 41.05 5.17
C GLY A 248 5.98 39.52 5.08
N SER A 249 5.81 38.95 3.90
CA SER A 249 5.98 37.51 3.65
C SER A 249 7.37 37.23 3.10
N VAL A 250 8.10 36.33 3.76
CA VAL A 250 9.47 35.97 3.34
C VAL A 250 9.41 34.61 2.66
N PHE A 251 9.53 34.61 1.34
CA PHE A 251 9.68 33.40 0.54
C PHE A 251 11.06 33.38 -0.12
N ILE A 252 11.70 32.23 -0.08
CA ILE A 252 13.03 31.99 -0.67
C ILE A 252 12.84 31.04 -1.85
N SER A 253 13.39 31.40 -3.00
CA SER A 253 13.43 30.48 -4.14
C SER A 253 14.31 29.27 -3.81
N SER A 254 13.80 28.07 -4.07
CA SER A 254 14.53 26.82 -3.92
C SER A 254 14.81 26.23 -5.30
N PRO A 255 16.04 26.36 -5.84
CA PRO A 255 16.35 25.87 -7.17
C PRO A 255 16.58 24.35 -7.10
N GLN A 256 15.63 23.54 -7.52
CA GLN A 256 15.81 22.07 -7.47
C GLN A 256 15.28 21.28 -8.66
N ASP A 257 14.47 21.84 -9.55
CA ASP A 257 13.87 21.03 -10.61
C ASP A 257 13.91 21.72 -11.98
N PRO A 258 14.24 21.00 -13.06
CA PRO A 258 14.20 21.56 -14.40
C PRO A 258 12.77 21.88 -14.89
N GLY A 259 11.73 21.23 -14.36
CA GLY A 259 10.33 21.35 -14.84
C GLY A 259 9.50 22.41 -14.14
N PHE A 260 9.84 22.80 -12.90
CA PHE A 260 9.06 23.75 -12.10
C PHE A 260 9.95 24.64 -11.24
N GLN A 261 9.35 25.64 -10.64
CA GLN A 261 9.98 26.54 -9.67
C GLN A 261 9.31 26.38 -8.31
N THR A 262 10.10 26.53 -7.24
CA THR A 262 9.64 26.33 -5.87
C THR A 262 10.03 27.51 -5.00
N TYR A 263 9.09 27.96 -4.20
CA TYR A 263 9.27 29.02 -3.20
C TYR A 263 8.94 28.49 -1.81
N VAL A 264 9.74 28.84 -0.83
CA VAL A 264 9.66 28.27 0.52
C VAL A 264 9.61 29.38 1.55
N THR A 265 8.69 29.28 2.51
CA THR A 265 8.74 30.04 3.76
C THR A 265 8.82 29.08 4.94
N LYS A 266 9.44 29.50 6.03
CA LYS A 266 9.67 28.68 7.22
C LYS A 266 8.94 29.24 8.43
N ASN A 267 8.64 28.35 9.39
CA ASN A 267 8.06 28.69 10.70
C ASN A 267 6.75 29.51 10.57
N ALA A 268 5.87 29.04 9.73
CA ALA A 268 4.54 29.61 9.64
C ALA A 268 3.73 29.23 10.90
N VAL A 269 3.06 30.21 11.50
CA VAL A 269 2.28 30.03 12.73
C VAL A 269 0.85 30.53 12.52
N PRO A 270 -0.14 29.93 13.19
CA PRO A 270 -1.52 30.40 13.13
C PRO A 270 -1.62 31.89 13.47
N GLY A 271 -2.46 32.61 12.73
CA GLY A 271 -2.68 34.06 12.91
C GLY A 271 -1.64 34.96 12.27
N LYS A 272 -0.51 34.44 11.76
CA LYS A 272 0.44 35.22 10.98
C LYS A 272 0.03 35.16 9.50
N ALA A 273 -0.25 36.33 8.93
CA ALA A 273 -0.59 36.42 7.53
C ALA A 273 0.58 36.03 6.63
N LEU A 274 0.32 35.17 5.67
CA LEU A 274 1.16 34.87 4.53
C LEU A 274 0.47 35.47 3.30
N GLU A 275 1.25 36.05 2.40
CA GLU A 275 0.73 36.58 1.15
C GLU A 275 1.70 36.32 0.02
N PHE A 276 1.18 35.89 -1.10
CA PHE A 276 1.92 35.83 -2.36
C PHE A 276 1.00 35.94 -3.55
N THR A 277 1.54 36.40 -4.65
CA THR A 277 0.81 36.56 -5.91
C THR A 277 1.43 35.67 -6.97
N VAL A 278 0.59 34.99 -7.74
CA VAL A 278 0.98 34.25 -8.94
C VAL A 278 0.43 34.94 -10.18
N SER A 279 1.16 34.89 -11.28
CA SER A 279 0.71 35.41 -12.57
C SER A 279 1.26 34.60 -13.74
N GLY A 280 0.65 34.76 -14.93
CA GLY A 280 0.98 33.94 -16.10
C GLY A 280 0.25 32.61 -16.14
N THR A 281 0.59 31.77 -17.10
CA THR A 281 -0.06 30.47 -17.31
C THR A 281 0.97 29.36 -17.47
N GLY A 282 0.60 28.14 -17.05
CA GLY A 282 1.44 26.96 -17.22
C GLY A 282 0.89 25.75 -16.47
N ALA A 283 1.36 24.59 -16.85
CA ALA A 283 1.12 23.32 -16.14
C ALA A 283 2.46 22.67 -15.79
N ILE A 284 2.52 22.01 -14.65
CA ILE A 284 3.68 21.22 -14.26
C ILE A 284 3.71 19.96 -15.15
N PRO A 285 4.85 19.67 -15.81
CA PRO A 285 4.98 18.43 -16.56
C PRO A 285 4.71 17.22 -15.66
N ARG A 286 3.81 16.37 -16.08
CA ARG A 286 3.58 15.06 -15.46
C ARG A 286 4.08 14.01 -16.41
N ASP A 287 4.81 13.03 -15.90
CA ASP A 287 5.12 11.85 -16.70
C ASP A 287 3.78 11.26 -17.16
N GLU A 288 3.63 11.05 -18.48
CA GLU A 288 2.37 10.62 -19.11
C GLU A 288 1.78 9.33 -18.49
N GLN A 289 2.56 8.58 -17.74
CA GLN A 289 2.14 7.40 -16.99
C GLN A 289 1.21 7.69 -15.80
N GLN A 290 1.21 8.92 -15.24
CA GLN A 290 0.29 9.29 -14.15
C GLN A 290 -1.04 9.90 -14.65
N ALA A 291 -1.09 10.39 -15.86
CA ALA A 291 -2.28 11.03 -16.43
C ALA A 291 -3.40 10.02 -16.79
N GLN A 292 -3.07 8.75 -17.04
CA GLN A 292 -4.07 7.72 -17.37
C GLN A 292 -4.83 7.16 -16.16
N GLY A 293 -4.33 7.36 -14.94
CA GLY A 293 -4.99 6.90 -13.70
C GLY A 293 -6.14 7.80 -13.21
N SER A 294 -6.18 9.07 -13.64
CA SER A 294 -7.12 10.07 -13.10
C SER A 294 -8.38 10.28 -13.95
N GLN A 295 -8.45 9.73 -15.17
CA GLN A 295 -9.60 9.94 -16.07
C GLN A 295 -10.65 8.81 -16.04
N GLN A 296 -10.51 7.81 -15.17
CA GLN A 296 -11.44 6.67 -15.11
C GLN A 296 -12.37 6.68 -13.89
N SER A 297 -12.73 7.85 -13.41
CA SER A 297 -13.75 8.00 -12.37
C SER A 297 -14.84 8.98 -12.83
N GLY A 298 -15.53 8.66 -13.92
CA GLY A 298 -16.69 9.46 -14.33
C GLY A 298 -17.17 9.15 -15.72
N SER A 299 -17.88 8.09 -15.93
CA SER A 299 -19.09 7.96 -16.73
C SER A 299 -19.45 6.50 -16.85
N GLY A 300 -20.62 6.16 -16.37
CA GLY A 300 -21.22 4.85 -16.53
C GLY A 300 -21.72 4.64 -17.96
N GLN A 301 -21.91 3.39 -18.22
CA GLN A 301 -22.87 2.78 -19.14
C GLN A 301 -22.31 2.00 -20.34
N GLU A 302 -22.56 0.70 -20.17
CA GLU A 302 -23.03 -0.36 -21.11
C GLU A 302 -22.10 -0.86 -22.23
N ALA A 303 -21.85 -2.11 -22.15
CA ALA A 303 -22.29 -3.24 -22.98
C ALA A 303 -21.27 -4.37 -23.05
N GLY A 304 -21.72 -5.52 -22.66
CA GLY A 304 -21.22 -6.85 -22.62
C GLY A 304 -20.26 -7.37 -23.69
N GLY A 305 -19.37 -8.25 -23.19
CA GLY A 305 -18.61 -9.23 -23.94
C GLY A 305 -17.82 -10.13 -22.99
N PRO A 306 -17.91 -11.48 -23.09
CA PRO A 306 -17.34 -12.37 -22.08
C PRO A 306 -15.85 -12.64 -22.34
N GLY A 307 -15.02 -12.49 -21.31
CA GLY A 307 -13.66 -13.02 -21.31
C GLY A 307 -12.58 -12.10 -20.78
N SER A 308 -12.54 -11.88 -19.47
CA SER A 308 -11.35 -11.32 -18.83
C SER A 308 -11.11 -12.03 -17.51
N GLN A 309 -10.05 -12.82 -17.45
CA GLN A 309 -9.54 -13.41 -16.22
C GLN A 309 -8.87 -12.34 -15.35
N PRO A 310 -8.99 -12.41 -14.02
CA PRO A 310 -8.32 -11.51 -13.09
C PRO A 310 -6.89 -11.97 -12.86
N GLY A 311 -5.95 -11.10 -13.21
CA GLY A 311 -4.54 -11.23 -12.84
C GLY A 311 -4.10 -9.95 -12.13
N GLY A 312 -4.03 -9.97 -10.80
CA GLY A 312 -3.48 -8.89 -10.01
C GLY A 312 -1.96 -8.87 -10.12
N GLY A 313 -1.40 -7.75 -10.51
CA GLY A 313 0.03 -7.47 -10.49
C GLY A 313 0.26 -5.98 -10.58
N MET A 314 1.00 -5.42 -9.63
CA MET A 314 1.46 -4.04 -9.65
C MET A 314 2.39 -3.85 -10.85
N ALA A 315 1.96 -3.14 -11.82
CA ALA A 315 2.57 -2.33 -12.88
C ALA A 315 1.73 -2.47 -14.15
N ASN A 316 1.35 -1.33 -14.74
CA ASN A 316 0.68 -1.35 -16.04
C ASN A 316 1.59 -2.01 -17.08
N PRO A 317 1.10 -2.97 -17.86
CA PRO A 317 1.89 -3.55 -18.91
C PRO A 317 2.18 -2.48 -19.97
N ILE A 318 3.46 -2.27 -20.24
CA ILE A 318 3.91 -1.52 -21.38
C ILE A 318 3.27 -2.16 -22.62
N ASN A 319 2.53 -1.41 -23.40
CA ASN A 319 1.91 -1.83 -24.66
C ASN A 319 2.99 -2.00 -25.77
N THR A 320 4.00 -2.81 -25.48
CA THR A 320 4.87 -3.38 -26.51
C THR A 320 4.34 -4.78 -26.79
N PRO A 321 4.06 -5.15 -28.05
CA PRO A 321 3.67 -6.51 -28.38
C PRO A 321 4.76 -7.44 -27.88
N ASP A 322 4.42 -8.30 -26.92
CA ASP A 322 5.32 -9.31 -26.37
C ASP A 322 5.85 -10.17 -27.53
N PRO A 323 7.16 -10.14 -27.83
CA PRO A 323 7.74 -10.91 -28.94
C PRO A 323 7.55 -12.41 -28.75
N LEU A 324 7.18 -12.88 -27.55
CA LEU A 324 6.97 -14.30 -27.24
C LEU A 324 5.52 -14.75 -27.46
N THR A 325 4.55 -13.86 -27.67
CA THR A 325 3.14 -14.25 -27.94
C THR A 325 3.01 -15.15 -29.15
N LYS A 326 3.86 -14.98 -30.17
CA LYS A 326 3.90 -15.82 -31.37
C LYS A 326 4.38 -17.24 -31.11
N TYR A 327 5.18 -17.45 -30.06
CA TYR A 327 5.78 -18.73 -29.70
C TYR A 327 5.18 -19.35 -28.43
N LYS A 328 4.24 -18.70 -27.79
CA LYS A 328 3.60 -19.12 -26.53
C LYS A 328 3.10 -20.56 -26.55
N TRP A 329 2.42 -20.96 -27.61
CA TRP A 329 1.91 -22.31 -27.79
C TRP A 329 2.99 -23.34 -28.08
N TRP A 330 4.07 -22.92 -28.75
CA TRP A 330 5.24 -23.77 -29.02
C TRP A 330 6.03 -24.05 -27.74
N ILE A 331 6.26 -23.06 -26.92
CA ILE A 331 6.93 -23.18 -25.62
C ILE A 331 6.13 -24.07 -24.67
N LEU A 332 4.83 -23.88 -24.58
CA LEU A 332 3.93 -24.75 -23.81
C LEU A 332 3.95 -26.20 -24.30
N SER A 333 3.93 -26.41 -25.61
CA SER A 333 3.95 -27.76 -26.18
C SER A 333 5.27 -28.50 -25.89
N VAL A 334 6.40 -27.81 -25.98
CA VAL A 334 7.71 -28.35 -25.64
C VAL A 334 7.79 -28.70 -24.15
N LEU A 335 7.27 -27.84 -23.27
CA LEU A 335 7.23 -28.09 -21.82
C LEU A 335 6.37 -29.30 -21.46
N VAL A 336 5.20 -29.44 -22.08
CA VAL A 336 4.30 -30.59 -21.88
C VAL A 336 4.92 -31.88 -22.38
N LEU A 337 5.61 -31.86 -23.53
CA LEU A 337 6.34 -33.02 -24.08
C LEU A 337 7.51 -33.41 -23.18
N LEU A 338 8.25 -32.48 -22.62
CA LEU A 338 9.34 -32.73 -21.67
C LEU A 338 8.79 -33.36 -20.37
N LEU A 339 7.69 -32.85 -19.83
CA LEU A 339 7.05 -33.40 -18.64
C LEU A 339 6.50 -34.82 -18.91
N ALA A 340 5.89 -35.05 -20.07
CA ALA A 340 5.41 -36.38 -20.49
C ALA A 340 6.56 -37.37 -20.69
N ALA A 341 7.71 -36.94 -21.23
CA ALA A 341 8.91 -37.75 -21.39
C ALA A 341 9.51 -38.15 -20.04
N VAL A 342 9.58 -37.21 -19.09
CA VAL A 342 10.06 -37.48 -17.71
C VAL A 342 9.10 -38.44 -16.98
N ALA A 343 7.79 -38.25 -17.12
CA ALA A 343 6.80 -39.16 -16.52
C ALA A 343 6.86 -40.58 -17.14
N ALA A 344 7.00 -40.68 -18.47
CA ALA A 344 7.17 -41.96 -19.15
C ALA A 344 8.50 -42.64 -18.79
N PHE A 345 9.56 -41.89 -18.57
CA PHE A 345 10.85 -42.41 -18.12
C PHE A 345 10.77 -42.92 -16.67
N MET A 346 10.05 -42.23 -15.78
CA MET A 346 9.82 -42.67 -14.40
C MET A 346 8.96 -43.91 -14.32
N LEU A 347 7.97 -44.09 -15.22
CA LEU A 347 7.09 -45.26 -15.25
C LEU A 347 7.73 -46.52 -15.89
N ARG A 348 8.83 -46.36 -16.63
CA ARG A 348 9.51 -47.48 -17.34
C ARG A 348 10.65 -48.15 -16.58
N LYS A 349 11.03 -47.69 -15.38
CA LYS A 349 12.07 -48.35 -14.59
C LYS A 349 11.46 -49.25 -13.50
N PRO A 350 11.74 -50.55 -13.51
CA PRO A 350 11.55 -51.41 -12.34
C PRO A 350 12.51 -50.95 -11.23
N ALA A 351 11.99 -50.93 -10.00
CA ALA A 351 12.74 -50.53 -8.82
C ALA A 351 13.95 -51.45 -8.59
N THR A 352 15.16 -50.96 -8.93
CA THR A 352 16.42 -51.48 -8.40
C THR A 352 17.47 -50.35 -8.43
N GLY A 353 17.98 -50.00 -7.24
CA GLY A 353 19.24 -49.26 -7.08
C GLY A 353 19.07 -47.77 -6.86
N ALA A 354 19.34 -47.33 -5.66
CA ALA A 354 19.54 -45.96 -5.25
C ALA A 354 20.58 -45.28 -6.18
N ALA A 355 20.09 -44.50 -7.16
CA ALA A 355 20.97 -43.61 -7.88
C ALA A 355 21.36 -42.47 -6.92
N SER A 356 22.66 -42.41 -6.64
CA SER A 356 23.26 -41.57 -5.60
C SER A 356 22.80 -40.09 -5.75
N SER A 357 22.24 -39.56 -4.68
CA SER A 357 21.92 -38.16 -4.46
C SER A 357 23.07 -37.18 -4.83
N THR A 358 24.27 -37.69 -4.86
CA THR A 358 25.52 -37.03 -5.27
C THR A 358 25.52 -36.62 -6.77
N ALA A 359 24.90 -37.40 -7.65
CA ALA A 359 24.86 -37.10 -9.09
C ALA A 359 23.94 -35.90 -9.40
N VAL A 360 22.82 -35.79 -8.67
CA VAL A 360 21.90 -34.65 -8.83
C VAL A 360 22.51 -33.36 -8.28
N LEU A 361 23.26 -33.44 -7.18
CA LEU A 361 23.98 -32.29 -6.62
C LEU A 361 25.12 -31.81 -7.50
N ASN A 362 25.84 -32.72 -8.16
CA ASN A 362 26.89 -32.35 -9.09
C ASN A 362 26.32 -31.71 -10.34
N ALA A 363 25.23 -32.22 -10.89
CA ALA A 363 24.55 -31.60 -12.04
C ALA A 363 24.05 -30.19 -11.72
N LEU A 364 23.46 -29.96 -10.54
CA LEU A 364 23.02 -28.63 -10.10
C LEU A 364 24.18 -27.64 -9.92
N LYS A 365 25.33 -28.11 -9.45
CA LYS A 365 26.54 -27.28 -9.33
C LYS A 365 27.12 -26.89 -10.69
N GLU A 366 27.13 -27.81 -11.65
CA GLU A 366 27.54 -27.52 -13.01
C GLU A 366 26.64 -26.50 -13.70
N GLU A 367 25.33 -26.56 -13.45
CA GLU A 367 24.37 -25.62 -14.02
C GLU A 367 24.52 -24.21 -13.42
N ILE A 368 24.80 -24.08 -12.12
CA ILE A 368 25.13 -22.79 -11.50
C ILE A 368 26.43 -22.21 -12.08
N PHE A 369 27.44 -23.05 -12.31
CA PHE A 369 28.70 -22.61 -12.90
C PHE A 369 28.53 -22.16 -14.35
N ALA A 370 27.75 -22.88 -15.16
CA ALA A 370 27.40 -22.51 -16.51
C ALA A 370 26.65 -21.13 -16.55
N LEU A 371 25.72 -20.90 -15.64
CA LEU A 371 24.98 -19.66 -15.50
C LEU A 371 25.91 -18.47 -15.16
N GLU A 372 26.91 -18.68 -14.31
CA GLU A 372 27.91 -17.65 -14.00
C GLU A 372 28.83 -17.34 -15.19
N SER A 373 29.20 -18.39 -15.96
CA SER A 373 29.97 -18.23 -17.19
C SER A 373 29.20 -17.43 -18.24
N ASP A 374 27.93 -17.73 -18.47
CA ASP A 374 27.08 -17.04 -19.44
C ASP A 374 26.84 -15.56 -19.08
N LYS A 375 26.83 -15.23 -17.78
CA LYS A 375 26.82 -13.85 -17.31
C LYS A 375 28.13 -13.11 -17.66
N ILE A 376 29.26 -13.74 -17.42
CA ILE A 376 30.58 -13.17 -17.71
C ILE A 376 30.74 -12.96 -19.22
N ASP A 377 30.23 -13.90 -20.02
CA ASP A 377 30.25 -13.85 -21.48
C ASP A 377 29.21 -12.86 -22.07
N GLY A 378 28.39 -12.22 -21.21
CA GLY A 378 27.38 -11.27 -21.67
C GLY A 378 26.19 -11.88 -22.42
N LYS A 379 25.96 -13.20 -22.31
CA LYS A 379 24.92 -13.94 -23.03
C LYS A 379 23.55 -13.80 -22.37
N ILE A 380 23.50 -13.42 -21.06
CA ILE A 380 22.28 -13.23 -20.29
C ILE A 380 22.29 -11.86 -19.61
N SER A 381 21.11 -11.24 -19.49
CA SER A 381 20.98 -9.95 -18.83
C SER A 381 21.13 -10.07 -17.29
N PRO A 382 21.53 -8.99 -16.58
CA PRO A 382 21.64 -9.00 -15.13
C PRO A 382 20.34 -9.37 -14.39
N ALA A 383 19.18 -9.05 -14.97
CA ALA A 383 17.87 -9.38 -14.41
C ALA A 383 17.56 -10.87 -14.53
N GLU A 384 17.75 -11.44 -15.72
CA GLU A 384 17.57 -12.89 -15.98
C GLU A 384 18.53 -13.73 -15.14
N TYR A 385 19.80 -13.30 -15.00
CA TYR A 385 20.76 -13.99 -14.13
C TYR A 385 20.28 -14.07 -12.68
N THR A 386 19.72 -12.97 -12.14
CA THR A 386 19.27 -12.93 -10.74
C THR A 386 18.09 -13.88 -10.50
N GLU A 387 17.17 -13.96 -11.46
CA GLU A 387 16.00 -14.82 -11.40
C GLU A 387 16.37 -16.31 -11.50
N LEU A 388 17.19 -16.66 -12.49
CA LEU A 388 17.65 -18.03 -12.70
C LEU A 388 18.51 -18.53 -11.54
N LYS A 389 19.39 -17.70 -10.98
CA LYS A 389 20.21 -18.01 -9.82
C LYS A 389 19.35 -18.30 -8.59
N ALA A 390 18.37 -17.47 -8.30
CA ALA A 390 17.46 -17.67 -7.17
C ALA A 390 16.65 -18.98 -7.28
N ALA A 391 16.21 -19.32 -8.50
CA ALA A 391 15.51 -20.58 -8.77
C ALA A 391 16.42 -21.80 -8.52
N LEU A 392 17.65 -21.80 -9.06
CA LEU A 392 18.63 -22.88 -8.88
C LEU A 392 19.08 -23.04 -7.43
N GLU A 393 19.30 -21.97 -6.69
CA GLU A 393 19.64 -21.98 -5.26
C GLU A 393 18.50 -22.58 -4.42
N THR A 394 17.25 -22.28 -4.78
CA THR A 394 16.09 -22.86 -4.09
C THR A 394 16.01 -24.37 -4.28
N VAL A 395 16.27 -24.87 -5.48
CA VAL A 395 16.30 -26.29 -5.79
C VAL A 395 17.48 -26.98 -5.10
N LEU A 396 18.65 -26.35 -5.09
CA LEU A 396 19.85 -26.87 -4.42
C LEU A 396 19.64 -26.98 -2.90
N LYS A 397 19.03 -25.97 -2.28
CA LYS A 397 18.70 -25.96 -0.85
C LYS A 397 17.71 -27.09 -0.47
N ARG A 398 16.73 -27.35 -1.34
CA ARG A 398 15.80 -28.49 -1.15
C ARG A 398 16.48 -29.83 -1.32
N ALA A 399 17.41 -29.96 -2.26
CA ALA A 399 18.19 -31.19 -2.48
C ALA A 399 19.11 -31.49 -1.29
N LEU A 400 19.75 -30.44 -0.73
CA LEU A 400 20.62 -30.57 0.46
C LEU A 400 19.83 -30.93 1.73
N ASN A 401 18.65 -30.33 1.91
CA ASN A 401 17.80 -30.66 3.08
C ASN A 401 17.27 -32.10 3.04
N ARG A 402 17.05 -32.67 1.85
CA ARG A 402 16.69 -34.10 1.70
C ARG A 402 17.84 -35.04 2.04
N GLN A 403 19.10 -34.64 1.89
CA GLN A 403 20.26 -35.43 2.31
C GLN A 403 20.47 -35.37 3.82
N GLY A 404 20.17 -34.26 4.48
CA GLY A 404 20.32 -34.12 5.94
C GLY A 404 19.34 -34.95 6.78
N ILE A 405 18.28 -35.45 6.18
CA ILE A 405 17.28 -36.31 6.84
C ILE A 405 17.62 -37.80 6.68
N GLY A 406 18.46 -38.18 5.72
CA GLY A 406 18.86 -39.57 5.47
C GLY A 406 20.01 -40.09 6.33
N ASN A 407 20.66 -39.28 7.16
CA ASN A 407 21.80 -39.63 7.99
C ASN A 407 21.48 -39.65 9.51
N ARG A 408 20.20 -39.77 9.86
CA ARG A 408 19.79 -40.00 11.25
C ARG A 408 18.80 -41.17 11.31
N GLU A 409 19.31 -42.38 11.08
CA GLU A 409 18.81 -43.65 11.61
C GLU A 409 19.97 -44.61 11.76
#